data_b57820669576e907a1e4581306a3a137
#
_entry.id   b57820669576e907a1e4581306a3a137
#
_cell.length_a   1.000
_cell.length_b   1.000
_cell.length_c   1.000
_cell.angle_alpha   90.00
_cell.angle_beta   90.00
_cell.angle_gamma   90.00
#
_symmetry.space_group_name_H-M   'P 1'
#
loop_
_entity.id
_entity.type
_entity.pdbx_description
1 polymer ?
#
loop_
_entity_poly.entity_id
_entity_poly.type
_entity_poly.pdbx_seq_one_letter_code
_entity_poly.pdbx_strand_id
1 'polypeptide(L)'
;MSNAFASLARALGTAFRESPGEPWSDAVFESWARRVFTYQLETNPVYAAYVRKRGVTPSNVAHWSEIPWVPASAFKAVPLVSGDPSQVERIFQTSGTTGVGRRGEHHVLDLGLYEDSLIPNMMRHLYTGGPDGPDGQDRPDGDSPTRPMLALAPAPADVPESSLSFMLGAALDGLSGGQGGFFVTRDGVIDTAGLSEVWGGAASRGTPLLLAGTAFAFVHWLDWLKEHSAGFDLPQGSLIMETGGFKGRSRVLERPEFYASLSETHGVPFEAIVNEYGMTALLSQVYDGPVAAVAGMELEGRRHVPPPWVRTRVLDPNTLSAVPMGEPGLLCHYDLANAGSVMAVLTEDQGVAVEDGFRVLGRVQGAEPRGCSLAMDDLLSGVRS
;
A
#
# COMPACT_ATOMS: atom_id res chain seq x y z
N MET A 1 -17.52 -15.68 10.72
CA MET A 1 -16.07 -15.75 11.06
C MET A 1 -15.87 -16.78 12.16
N SER A 2 -14.82 -17.61 12.10
CA SER A 2 -14.47 -18.44 13.25
C SER A 2 -14.19 -17.50 14.44
N ASN A 3 -14.57 -17.90 15.64
CA ASN A 3 -14.37 -17.08 16.85
C ASN A 3 -12.87 -16.68 17.04
N ALA A 4 -11.95 -17.55 16.59
CA ALA A 4 -10.49 -17.33 16.67
C ALA A 4 -10.02 -16.20 15.74
N PHE A 5 -10.47 -16.15 14.46
CA PHE A 5 -10.09 -15.08 13.53
C PHE A 5 -10.65 -13.73 13.98
N ALA A 6 -11.95 -13.66 14.30
CA ALA A 6 -12.57 -12.42 14.75
C ALA A 6 -11.91 -11.84 16.02
N SER A 7 -11.46 -12.72 16.93
CA SER A 7 -10.70 -12.29 18.12
C SER A 7 -9.32 -11.75 17.76
N LEU A 8 -8.59 -12.42 16.84
CA LEU A 8 -7.27 -12.00 16.39
C LEU A 8 -7.35 -10.67 15.63
N ALA A 9 -8.27 -10.55 14.66
CA ALA A 9 -8.49 -9.36 13.85
C ALA A 9 -8.84 -8.14 14.71
N ARG A 10 -9.77 -8.30 15.67
CA ARG A 10 -10.13 -7.23 16.60
C ARG A 10 -8.95 -6.77 17.45
N ALA A 11 -8.14 -7.71 17.95
CA ALA A 11 -6.98 -7.37 18.78
C ALA A 11 -5.88 -6.66 17.97
N LEU A 12 -5.64 -7.09 16.72
CA LEU A 12 -4.72 -6.41 15.79
C LEU A 12 -5.23 -5.02 15.43
N GLY A 13 -6.50 -4.89 15.03
CA GLY A 13 -7.10 -3.61 14.68
C GLY A 13 -7.03 -2.60 15.81
N THR A 14 -7.29 -3.04 17.05
CA THR A 14 -7.10 -2.17 18.23
C THR A 14 -5.65 -1.72 18.36
N ALA A 15 -4.67 -2.63 18.23
CA ALA A 15 -3.26 -2.28 18.31
C ALA A 15 -2.82 -1.32 17.20
N PHE A 16 -3.36 -1.45 15.98
CA PHE A 16 -3.08 -0.54 14.87
C PHE A 16 -3.61 0.87 15.14
N ARG A 17 -4.83 0.99 15.64
CA ARG A 17 -5.45 2.28 15.97
C ARG A 17 -4.79 2.99 17.14
N GLU A 18 -4.30 2.24 18.13
CA GLU A 18 -3.67 2.80 19.33
C GLU A 18 -2.22 3.27 19.10
N SER A 19 -1.54 2.77 18.07
CA SER A 19 -0.14 3.07 17.85
C SER A 19 0.21 3.38 16.38
N PRO A 20 -0.49 4.28 15.70
CA PRO A 20 -0.27 4.50 14.27
C PRO A 20 1.08 5.16 13.95
N GLY A 21 1.69 5.82 14.92
CA GLY A 21 2.90 6.62 14.76
C GLY A 21 4.10 6.19 15.58
N GLU A 22 3.87 5.42 16.63
CA GLU A 22 4.93 4.98 17.53
C GLU A 22 5.54 3.67 17.01
N PRO A 23 6.86 3.62 16.77
CA PRO A 23 7.52 2.40 16.33
C PRO A 23 7.33 1.28 17.35
N TRP A 24 6.83 0.13 16.92
CA TRP A 24 6.83 -1.04 17.79
C TRP A 24 8.24 -1.56 17.97
N SER A 25 8.61 -1.89 19.22
CA SER A 25 9.85 -2.64 19.47
C SER A 25 9.80 -3.99 18.75
N ASP A 26 10.97 -4.56 18.47
CA ASP A 26 11.03 -5.90 17.86
C ASP A 26 10.31 -6.95 18.70
N ALA A 27 10.33 -6.84 20.02
CA ALA A 27 9.62 -7.74 20.93
C ALA A 27 8.09 -7.65 20.76
N VAL A 28 7.53 -6.45 20.57
CA VAL A 28 6.09 -6.25 20.31
C VAL A 28 5.72 -6.83 18.95
N PHE A 29 6.46 -6.50 17.90
CA PHE A 29 6.22 -7.05 16.56
C PHE A 29 6.35 -8.58 16.54
N GLU A 30 7.40 -9.13 17.16
CA GLU A 30 7.65 -10.57 17.28
C GLU A 30 6.46 -11.30 17.93
N SER A 31 5.92 -10.72 19.01
CA SER A 31 4.77 -11.30 19.72
C SER A 31 3.55 -11.43 18.81
N TRP A 32 3.25 -10.36 18.05
CA TRP A 32 2.15 -10.38 17.09
C TRP A 32 2.43 -11.30 15.90
N ALA A 33 3.63 -11.26 15.34
CA ALA A 33 4.03 -12.10 14.21
C ALA A 33 3.89 -13.59 14.53
N ARG A 34 4.29 -14.02 15.74
CA ARG A 34 4.11 -15.42 16.18
C ARG A 34 2.65 -15.80 16.33
N ARG A 35 1.80 -14.91 16.86
CA ARG A 35 0.36 -15.17 16.99
C ARG A 35 -0.29 -15.33 15.61
N VAL A 36 0.00 -14.42 14.66
CA VAL A 36 -0.48 -14.49 13.29
C VAL A 36 0.04 -15.74 12.59
N PHE A 37 1.34 -16.04 12.70
CA PHE A 37 1.95 -17.22 12.10
C PHE A 37 1.33 -18.52 12.61
N THR A 38 1.14 -18.65 13.93
CA THR A 38 0.48 -19.83 14.51
C THR A 38 -0.93 -19.99 13.97
N TYR A 39 -1.71 -18.90 13.97
CA TYR A 39 -3.06 -18.91 13.41
C TYR A 39 -3.07 -19.34 11.93
N GLN A 40 -2.16 -18.79 11.12
CA GLN A 40 -2.07 -19.13 9.69
C GLN A 40 -1.69 -20.59 9.45
N LEU A 41 -0.81 -21.17 10.27
CA LEU A 41 -0.49 -22.61 10.19
C LEU A 41 -1.66 -23.53 10.56
N GLU A 42 -2.49 -23.09 11.51
CA GLU A 42 -3.66 -23.86 11.94
C GLU A 42 -4.81 -23.83 10.93
N THR A 43 -4.93 -22.72 10.16
CA THR A 43 -6.14 -22.41 9.41
C THR A 43 -5.93 -22.29 7.90
N ASN A 44 -4.69 -22.20 7.41
CA ASN A 44 -4.36 -22.19 5.99
C ASN A 44 -3.63 -23.47 5.57
N PRO A 45 -4.35 -24.45 5.02
CA PRO A 45 -3.75 -25.76 4.69
C PRO A 45 -2.63 -25.66 3.63
N VAL A 46 -2.74 -24.74 2.68
CA VAL A 46 -1.74 -24.50 1.63
C VAL A 46 -0.45 -23.99 2.26
N TYR A 47 -0.54 -22.93 3.06
CA TYR A 47 0.61 -22.37 3.74
C TYR A 47 1.22 -23.31 4.75
N ALA A 48 0.39 -24.05 5.50
CA ALA A 48 0.86 -25.05 6.46
C ALA A 48 1.65 -26.19 5.80
N ALA A 49 1.20 -26.68 4.63
CA ALA A 49 1.93 -27.70 3.88
C ALA A 49 3.31 -27.17 3.41
N TYR A 50 3.34 -25.96 2.89
CA TYR A 50 4.56 -25.27 2.45
C TYR A 50 5.57 -25.09 3.60
N VAL A 51 5.10 -24.63 4.76
CA VAL A 51 5.95 -24.40 5.95
C VAL A 51 6.48 -25.72 6.53
N ARG A 52 5.62 -26.74 6.63
CA ARG A 52 6.04 -28.08 7.10
C ARG A 52 7.16 -28.70 6.24
N LYS A 53 7.08 -28.52 4.91
CA LYS A 53 8.13 -29.00 3.99
C LYS A 53 9.50 -28.35 4.28
N ARG A 54 9.52 -27.16 4.87
CA ARG A 54 10.73 -26.42 5.32
C ARG A 54 11.17 -26.78 6.73
N GLY A 55 10.46 -27.67 7.41
CA GLY A 55 10.75 -28.05 8.79
C GLY A 55 10.55 -26.92 9.80
N VAL A 56 9.77 -25.88 9.43
CA VAL A 56 9.52 -24.72 10.30
C VAL A 56 8.23 -24.95 11.10
N THR A 57 8.29 -24.56 12.37
CA THR A 57 7.17 -24.65 13.33
C THR A 57 7.17 -23.39 14.20
N PRO A 58 6.06 -23.02 14.85
CA PRO A 58 6.06 -21.89 15.77
C PRO A 58 7.06 -22.01 16.93
N SER A 59 7.44 -23.25 17.29
CA SER A 59 8.36 -23.52 18.39
C SER A 59 9.84 -23.39 18.01
N ASN A 60 10.20 -23.51 16.73
CA ASN A 60 11.58 -23.40 16.27
C ASN A 60 11.89 -22.08 15.52
N VAL A 61 10.91 -21.18 15.34
CA VAL A 61 11.14 -19.82 14.88
C VAL A 61 11.65 -18.99 16.04
N ALA A 62 12.91 -18.56 15.98
CA ALA A 62 13.51 -17.71 17.02
C ALA A 62 13.21 -16.22 16.82
N HIS A 63 13.03 -15.79 15.56
CA HIS A 63 12.80 -14.41 15.20
C HIS A 63 11.77 -14.31 14.07
N TRP A 64 10.96 -13.23 14.00
CA TRP A 64 9.94 -13.02 12.98
C TRP A 64 10.45 -13.15 11.54
N SER A 65 11.71 -12.78 11.30
CA SER A 65 12.35 -12.86 9.99
C SER A 65 12.60 -14.30 9.49
N GLU A 66 12.44 -15.29 10.35
CA GLU A 66 12.55 -16.71 10.01
C GLU A 66 11.20 -17.32 9.59
N ILE A 67 10.10 -16.57 9.77
CA ILE A 67 8.78 -16.99 9.31
C ILE A 67 8.81 -17.10 7.79
N PRO A 68 8.44 -18.27 7.23
CA PRO A 68 8.52 -18.50 5.79
C PRO A 68 7.58 -17.56 5.02
N TRP A 69 8.13 -16.87 4.04
CA TRP A 69 7.39 -16.05 3.10
C TRP A 69 6.92 -16.87 1.89
N VAL A 70 5.86 -16.38 1.23
CA VAL A 70 5.44 -16.87 -0.09
C VAL A 70 5.76 -15.82 -1.16
N PRO A 71 6.07 -16.22 -2.41
CA PRO A 71 6.22 -15.24 -3.48
C PRO A 71 4.87 -14.60 -3.81
N ALA A 72 4.86 -13.33 -4.20
CA ALA A 72 3.63 -12.62 -4.60
C ALA A 72 2.91 -13.30 -5.78
N SER A 73 3.65 -14.04 -6.63
CA SER A 73 3.07 -14.87 -7.70
C SER A 73 2.18 -16.01 -7.18
N ALA A 74 2.32 -16.41 -5.90
CA ALA A 74 1.47 -17.41 -5.28
C ALA A 74 -0.02 -17.04 -5.28
N PHE A 75 -0.33 -15.75 -5.15
CA PHE A 75 -1.68 -15.22 -5.22
C PHE A 75 -2.35 -15.40 -6.61
N LYS A 76 -1.57 -15.69 -7.66
CA LYS A 76 -2.08 -16.06 -8.99
C LYS A 76 -2.39 -17.55 -9.11
N ALA A 77 -1.72 -18.36 -8.31
CA ALA A 77 -1.73 -19.80 -8.47
C ALA A 77 -2.78 -20.50 -7.61
N VAL A 78 -2.91 -20.06 -6.35
CA VAL A 78 -3.77 -20.71 -5.36
C VAL A 78 -4.43 -19.66 -4.44
N PRO A 79 -5.67 -19.92 -3.96
CA PRO A 79 -6.25 -19.12 -2.89
C PRO A 79 -5.43 -19.28 -1.61
N LEU A 80 -4.98 -18.17 -1.05
CA LEU A 80 -4.27 -18.12 0.23
C LEU A 80 -5.22 -17.54 1.29
N VAL A 81 -5.99 -18.42 1.94
CA VAL A 81 -7.01 -18.04 2.93
C VAL A 81 -6.67 -18.69 4.27
N SER A 82 -6.46 -17.87 5.30
CA SER A 82 -6.22 -18.30 6.67
C SER A 82 -7.52 -18.20 7.46
N GLY A 83 -8.39 -19.20 7.29
CA GLY A 83 -9.71 -19.28 7.89
C GLY A 83 -10.71 -20.00 7.00
N ASP A 84 -12.01 -19.75 7.23
CA ASP A 84 -13.09 -20.31 6.42
C ASP A 84 -13.24 -19.52 5.10
N PRO A 85 -13.01 -20.15 3.92
CA PRO A 85 -13.16 -19.47 2.63
C PRO A 85 -14.57 -18.93 2.36
N SER A 86 -15.60 -19.50 3.01
CA SER A 86 -16.99 -19.02 2.86
C SER A 86 -17.22 -17.67 3.55
N GLN A 87 -16.27 -17.21 4.38
CA GLN A 87 -16.30 -15.94 5.10
C GLN A 87 -15.51 -14.84 4.42
N VAL A 88 -15.02 -15.07 3.20
CA VAL A 88 -14.31 -14.05 2.42
C VAL A 88 -15.29 -12.91 2.08
N GLU A 89 -15.00 -11.72 2.61
CA GLU A 89 -15.82 -10.52 2.37
C GLU A 89 -15.50 -9.87 1.01
N ARG A 90 -14.23 -9.98 0.57
CA ARG A 90 -13.78 -9.37 -0.68
C ARG A 90 -12.64 -10.15 -1.31
N ILE A 91 -12.62 -10.17 -2.64
CA ILE A 91 -11.47 -10.66 -3.41
C ILE A 91 -10.91 -9.49 -4.20
N PHE A 92 -9.71 -9.05 -3.85
CA PHE A 92 -8.99 -8.07 -4.64
C PHE A 92 -8.17 -8.78 -5.73
N GLN A 93 -8.10 -8.17 -6.91
CA GLN A 93 -7.40 -8.72 -8.05
C GLN A 93 -6.28 -7.81 -8.53
N THR A 94 -5.15 -8.40 -8.92
CA THR A 94 -4.06 -7.64 -9.54
C THR A 94 -4.50 -7.04 -10.87
N SER A 95 -3.99 -5.85 -11.20
CA SER A 95 -4.36 -5.08 -12.40
C SER A 95 -4.00 -5.72 -13.74
N GLY A 96 -3.55 -6.97 -13.81
CA GLY A 96 -3.26 -7.79 -15.00
C GLY A 96 -2.69 -6.99 -16.18
N THR A 97 -1.38 -6.81 -16.22
CA THR A 97 -0.72 -6.00 -17.27
C THR A 97 -0.30 -6.81 -18.50
N THR A 98 -0.47 -8.13 -18.49
CA THR A 98 -0.07 -9.01 -19.60
C THR A 98 -1.25 -9.86 -20.03
N GLY A 99 -1.83 -9.52 -21.14
CA GLY A 99 -3.09 -9.93 -21.76
C GLY A 99 -3.51 -11.40 -21.82
N VAL A 100 -2.78 -12.38 -21.30
CA VAL A 100 -3.18 -13.79 -21.29
C VAL A 100 -2.63 -14.44 -20.03
N GLY A 101 -3.34 -14.26 -18.89
CA GLY A 101 -2.94 -14.91 -17.65
C GLY A 101 -3.98 -14.71 -16.53
N ARG A 102 -4.03 -15.66 -15.59
CA ARG A 102 -4.86 -15.54 -14.40
C ARG A 102 -4.38 -14.33 -13.56
N ARG A 103 -5.30 -13.47 -13.14
CA ARG A 103 -5.02 -12.39 -12.19
C ARG A 103 -4.70 -12.97 -10.82
N GLY A 104 -3.79 -12.32 -10.07
CA GLY A 104 -3.59 -12.67 -8.67
C GLY A 104 -4.81 -12.25 -7.85
N GLU A 105 -5.21 -13.09 -6.90
CA GLU A 105 -6.37 -12.87 -6.06
C GLU A 105 -5.96 -12.84 -4.59
N HIS A 106 -6.28 -11.75 -3.91
CA HIS A 106 -6.15 -11.65 -2.46
C HIS A 106 -7.55 -11.76 -1.84
N HIS A 107 -7.77 -12.84 -1.12
CA HIS A 107 -9.02 -13.15 -0.45
C HIS A 107 -8.99 -12.53 0.95
N VAL A 108 -9.79 -11.52 1.19
CA VAL A 108 -9.84 -10.76 2.45
C VAL A 108 -11.03 -11.23 3.28
N LEU A 109 -10.74 -11.70 4.50
CA LEU A 109 -11.74 -12.20 5.46
C LEU A 109 -12.38 -11.09 6.30
N ASP A 110 -11.73 -9.93 6.42
CA ASP A 110 -12.19 -8.85 7.29
C ASP A 110 -11.71 -7.52 6.71
N LEU A 111 -12.62 -6.77 6.09
CA LEU A 111 -12.35 -5.44 5.55
C LEU A 111 -12.14 -4.41 6.66
N GLY A 112 -12.74 -4.62 7.84
CA GLY A 112 -12.53 -3.77 9.00
C GLY A 112 -11.07 -3.81 9.49
N LEU A 113 -10.42 -4.99 9.47
CA LEU A 113 -8.98 -5.07 9.77
C LEU A 113 -8.12 -4.32 8.73
N TYR A 114 -8.53 -4.36 7.47
CA TYR A 114 -7.86 -3.57 6.43
C TYR A 114 -8.03 -2.06 6.69
N GLU A 115 -9.23 -1.60 7.02
CA GLU A 115 -9.49 -0.20 7.36
C GLU A 115 -8.74 0.23 8.63
N ASP A 116 -8.66 -0.64 9.63
CA ASP A 116 -7.89 -0.41 10.87
C ASP A 116 -6.37 -0.25 10.61
N SER A 117 -5.85 -0.87 9.56
CA SER A 117 -4.47 -0.65 9.09
C SER A 117 -4.33 0.63 8.28
N LEU A 118 -5.23 0.84 7.34
CA LEU A 118 -5.15 1.88 6.32
C LEU A 118 -5.43 3.29 6.89
N ILE A 119 -6.53 3.47 7.65
CA ILE A 119 -7.00 4.80 8.08
C ILE A 119 -5.98 5.51 8.99
N PRO A 120 -5.49 4.91 10.10
CA PRO A 120 -4.54 5.60 10.97
C PRO A 120 -3.19 5.87 10.26
N ASN A 121 -2.74 4.97 9.38
CA ASN A 121 -1.52 5.16 8.63
C ASN A 121 -1.64 6.29 7.59
N MET A 122 -2.73 6.33 6.83
CA MET A 122 -2.98 7.39 5.85
C MET A 122 -3.21 8.74 6.54
N MET A 123 -3.94 8.78 7.66
CA MET A 123 -4.11 9.99 8.45
C MET A 123 -2.76 10.59 8.85
N ARG A 124 -1.84 9.77 9.36
CA ARG A 124 -0.51 10.20 9.77
C ARG A 124 0.28 10.84 8.63
N HIS A 125 0.20 10.28 7.41
CA HIS A 125 1.02 10.71 6.29
C HIS A 125 0.40 11.84 5.46
N LEU A 126 -0.93 11.91 5.37
CA LEU A 126 -1.62 12.78 4.44
C LEU A 126 -2.58 13.80 5.09
N TYR A 127 -2.89 13.64 6.37
CA TYR A 127 -3.86 14.52 7.06
C TYR A 127 -3.30 15.23 8.28
N THR A 128 -2.20 14.73 8.89
CA THR A 128 -1.52 15.41 9.99
C THR A 128 -0.30 16.17 9.46
N GLY A 129 -0.37 17.52 9.52
CA GLY A 129 0.79 18.39 9.29
C GLY A 129 1.17 18.58 7.83
N GLY A 130 0.57 19.52 7.12
CA GLY A 130 1.21 20.17 5.96
C GLY A 130 2.33 21.12 6.44
N PRO A 131 3.23 21.59 5.53
CA PRO A 131 4.32 22.53 5.88
C PRO A 131 3.85 23.83 6.54
N ASP A 132 2.56 24.16 6.38
CA ASP A 132 1.87 25.26 7.06
C ASP A 132 0.75 24.75 7.97
N GLY A 133 0.77 23.45 8.33
CA GLY A 133 -0.16 22.92 9.32
C GLY A 133 0.03 23.67 10.65
N PRO A 134 -1.04 24.00 11.38
CA PRO A 134 -0.89 24.66 12.66
C PRO A 134 0.04 23.83 13.53
N ASP A 135 1.13 24.46 13.96
CA ASP A 135 2.07 23.96 14.94
C ASP A 135 1.37 23.00 15.91
N GLY A 136 1.84 21.76 16.04
CA GLY A 136 1.55 20.77 17.07
C GLY A 136 0.60 21.11 18.22
N GLN A 137 -0.34 21.99 18.02
CA GLN A 137 -1.38 22.31 18.97
C GLN A 137 -2.53 21.31 18.74
N ASP A 138 -2.65 20.37 19.66
CA ASP A 138 -3.91 19.69 19.93
C ASP A 138 -5.05 20.72 19.85
N ARG A 139 -5.85 20.65 18.78
CA ARG A 139 -7.08 21.44 18.75
C ARG A 139 -8.00 20.85 19.82
N PRO A 140 -8.46 21.65 20.77
CA PRO A 140 -9.28 21.17 21.89
C PRO A 140 -10.63 20.59 21.48
N ASP A 141 -11.02 20.65 20.20
CA ASP A 141 -12.36 20.33 19.73
C ASP A 141 -12.48 19.08 18.87
N GLY A 142 -11.43 18.24 18.75
CA GLY A 142 -11.55 16.94 18.08
C GLY A 142 -11.83 16.99 16.56
N ASP A 143 -11.88 18.15 15.94
CA ASP A 143 -12.05 18.34 14.51
C ASP A 143 -10.70 18.19 13.79
N SER A 144 -10.37 16.95 13.40
CA SER A 144 -9.33 16.74 12.40
C SER A 144 -9.70 17.51 11.13
N PRO A 145 -8.78 18.27 10.51
CA PRO A 145 -9.10 19.03 9.30
C PRO A 145 -9.51 18.03 8.21
N THR A 146 -10.82 17.97 7.92
CA THR A 146 -11.33 17.20 6.80
C THR A 146 -10.84 17.86 5.51
N ARG A 147 -9.91 17.18 4.84
CA ARG A 147 -9.40 17.62 3.55
C ARG A 147 -10.19 16.89 2.46
N PRO A 148 -10.97 17.59 1.60
CA PRO A 148 -11.67 16.95 0.49
C PRO A 148 -10.69 16.18 -0.40
N MET A 149 -11.08 14.99 -0.89
CA MET A 149 -10.23 14.15 -1.73
C MET A 149 -10.75 14.08 -3.16
N LEU A 150 -9.87 14.40 -4.11
CA LEU A 150 -10.10 14.21 -5.53
C LEU A 150 -9.34 12.96 -5.98
N ALA A 151 -10.05 11.87 -6.24
CA ALA A 151 -9.44 10.60 -6.61
C ALA A 151 -9.39 10.42 -8.14
N LEU A 152 -8.18 10.41 -8.70
CA LEU A 152 -7.92 10.01 -10.08
C LEU A 152 -7.86 8.48 -10.18
N ALA A 153 -8.96 7.85 -9.83
CA ALA A 153 -9.19 6.41 -9.83
C ALA A 153 -10.67 6.13 -10.05
N PRO A 154 -11.07 4.92 -10.48
CA PRO A 154 -12.47 4.51 -10.52
C PRO A 154 -13.06 4.35 -9.11
N ALA A 155 -14.35 4.60 -8.97
CA ALA A 155 -15.05 4.39 -7.71
C ALA A 155 -15.05 2.90 -7.28
N PRO A 156 -15.04 2.60 -5.97
CA PRO A 156 -15.07 1.20 -5.47
C PRO A 156 -16.28 0.40 -5.98
N ALA A 157 -17.42 1.07 -6.20
CA ALA A 157 -18.63 0.43 -6.73
C ALA A 157 -18.46 -0.04 -8.18
N ASP A 158 -17.66 0.68 -8.99
CA ASP A 158 -17.42 0.36 -10.39
C ASP A 158 -16.37 -0.74 -10.57
N VAL A 159 -15.42 -0.83 -9.64
CA VAL A 159 -14.30 -1.79 -9.66
C VAL A 159 -14.11 -2.46 -8.29
N PRO A 160 -15.07 -3.27 -7.84
CA PRO A 160 -15.05 -3.88 -6.51
C PRO A 160 -13.86 -4.80 -6.27
N GLU A 161 -13.20 -5.24 -7.34
CA GLU A 161 -11.96 -6.04 -7.32
C GLU A 161 -10.68 -5.22 -7.10
N SER A 162 -10.75 -3.88 -7.07
CA SER A 162 -9.60 -2.99 -6.91
C SER A 162 -9.33 -2.67 -5.44
N SER A 163 -8.18 -3.11 -4.91
CA SER A 163 -7.73 -2.74 -3.56
C SER A 163 -7.42 -1.25 -3.45
N LEU A 164 -6.90 -0.62 -4.52
CA LEU A 164 -6.65 0.82 -4.56
C LEU A 164 -7.95 1.63 -4.46
N SER A 165 -8.96 1.26 -5.25
CA SER A 165 -10.27 1.95 -5.19
C SER A 165 -10.94 1.77 -3.84
N PHE A 166 -10.85 0.58 -3.23
CA PHE A 166 -11.32 0.35 -1.87
C PHE A 166 -10.60 1.25 -0.86
N MET A 167 -9.26 1.30 -0.91
CA MET A 167 -8.43 2.15 -0.06
C MET A 167 -8.84 3.62 -0.15
N LEU A 168 -8.99 4.15 -1.37
CA LEU A 168 -9.41 5.54 -1.58
C LEU A 168 -10.86 5.77 -1.14
N GLY A 169 -11.75 4.78 -1.29
CA GLY A 169 -13.13 4.85 -0.78
C GLY A 169 -13.19 4.96 0.73
N ALA A 170 -12.49 4.08 1.43
CA ALA A 170 -12.39 4.12 2.89
C ALA A 170 -11.78 5.44 3.40
N ALA A 171 -10.78 5.98 2.67
CA ALA A 171 -10.19 7.29 3.00
C ALA A 171 -11.16 8.45 2.74
N LEU A 172 -11.91 8.42 1.65
CA LEU A 172 -12.93 9.43 1.36
C LEU A 172 -13.98 9.49 2.47
N ASP A 173 -14.46 8.35 2.92
CA ASP A 173 -15.47 8.25 3.96
C ASP A 173 -14.89 8.57 5.36
N GLY A 174 -13.76 7.95 5.71
CA GLY A 174 -13.20 8.01 7.06
C GLY A 174 -12.35 9.26 7.35
N LEU A 175 -11.68 9.83 6.35
CA LEU A 175 -10.75 10.96 6.52
C LEU A 175 -11.25 12.26 5.90
N SER A 176 -11.95 12.19 4.76
CA SER A 176 -12.47 13.37 4.07
C SER A 176 -13.94 13.67 4.42
N GLY A 177 -14.58 12.86 5.28
CA GLY A 177 -15.99 13.01 5.65
C GLY A 177 -16.94 12.97 4.43
N GLY A 178 -16.59 12.16 3.42
CA GLY A 178 -17.33 12.07 2.15
C GLY A 178 -17.20 13.27 1.22
N GLN A 179 -16.31 14.23 1.54
CA GLN A 179 -16.10 15.41 0.71
C GLN A 179 -15.11 15.12 -0.42
N GLY A 180 -15.54 15.33 -1.67
CA GLY A 180 -14.76 15.03 -2.88
C GLY A 180 -15.40 13.96 -3.73
N GLY A 181 -14.60 13.09 -4.36
CA GLY A 181 -15.13 12.02 -5.18
C GLY A 181 -14.10 11.33 -6.07
N PHE A 182 -14.63 10.46 -6.93
CA PHE A 182 -13.86 9.68 -7.91
C PHE A 182 -14.10 10.24 -9.31
N PHE A 183 -13.03 10.51 -10.04
CA PHE A 183 -13.10 11.22 -11.32
C PHE A 183 -12.50 10.44 -12.49
N VAL A 184 -12.41 9.12 -12.38
CA VAL A 184 -12.01 8.24 -13.48
C VAL A 184 -13.05 7.13 -13.61
N THR A 185 -13.51 6.88 -14.82
CA THR A 185 -14.41 5.76 -15.10
C THR A 185 -13.66 4.42 -15.06
N ARG A 186 -14.40 3.30 -15.01
CA ARG A 186 -13.83 1.94 -15.11
C ARG A 186 -12.94 1.78 -16.35
N ASP A 187 -13.27 2.43 -17.46
CA ASP A 187 -12.53 2.36 -18.72
C ASP A 187 -11.33 3.33 -18.78
N GLY A 188 -11.08 4.06 -17.70
CA GLY A 188 -9.92 4.94 -17.56
C GLY A 188 -10.12 6.35 -18.12
N VAL A 189 -11.34 6.75 -18.42
CA VAL A 189 -11.68 8.12 -18.88
C VAL A 189 -11.78 9.04 -17.67
N ILE A 190 -11.11 10.20 -17.73
CA ILE A 190 -11.16 11.20 -16.66
C ILE A 190 -12.44 12.06 -16.84
N ASP A 191 -13.25 12.18 -15.80
CA ASP A 191 -14.33 13.16 -15.70
C ASP A 191 -13.75 14.54 -15.36
N THR A 192 -13.29 15.22 -16.39
CA THR A 192 -12.66 16.54 -16.28
C THR A 192 -13.63 17.63 -15.85
N ALA A 193 -14.92 17.49 -16.19
CA ALA A 193 -15.96 18.45 -15.81
C ALA A 193 -16.26 18.37 -14.31
N GLY A 194 -16.54 17.18 -13.80
CA GLY A 194 -16.79 16.96 -12.37
C GLY A 194 -15.56 17.31 -11.51
N LEU A 195 -14.37 16.91 -11.98
CA LEU A 195 -13.11 17.26 -11.30
C LEU A 195 -12.92 18.78 -11.20
N SER A 196 -13.15 19.51 -12.29
CA SER A 196 -13.01 20.98 -12.34
C SER A 196 -14.05 21.68 -11.48
N GLU A 197 -15.26 21.17 -11.37
CA GLU A 197 -16.32 21.73 -10.52
C GLU A 197 -15.93 21.66 -9.03
N VAL A 198 -15.54 20.46 -8.57
CA VAL A 198 -15.17 20.27 -7.14
C VAL A 198 -13.92 21.06 -6.79
N TRP A 199 -12.89 21.01 -7.67
CA TRP A 199 -11.69 21.81 -7.53
C TRP A 199 -11.99 23.31 -7.47
N GLY A 200 -12.78 23.84 -8.42
CA GLY A 200 -13.11 25.26 -8.48
C GLY A 200 -13.85 25.73 -7.24
N GLY A 201 -14.73 24.89 -6.69
CA GLY A 201 -15.39 25.14 -5.43
C GLY A 201 -14.42 25.21 -4.24
N ALA A 202 -13.44 24.34 -4.18
CA ALA A 202 -12.42 24.36 -3.13
C ALA A 202 -11.44 25.51 -3.33
N ALA A 203 -10.96 25.77 -4.54
CA ALA A 203 -10.06 26.85 -4.88
C ALA A 203 -10.65 28.22 -4.52
N SER A 204 -11.95 28.45 -4.80
CA SER A 204 -12.64 29.69 -4.46
C SER A 204 -12.75 29.95 -2.95
N ARG A 205 -12.72 28.90 -2.13
CA ARG A 205 -12.75 28.98 -0.67
C ARG A 205 -11.37 28.92 -0.03
N GLY A 206 -10.31 28.66 -0.81
CA GLY A 206 -8.97 28.40 -0.28
C GLY A 206 -8.89 27.11 0.54
N THR A 207 -9.78 26.14 0.29
CA THR A 207 -9.83 24.88 1.04
C THR A 207 -8.76 23.90 0.52
N PRO A 208 -7.78 23.48 1.33
CA PRO A 208 -6.78 22.51 0.92
C PRO A 208 -7.40 21.17 0.49
N LEU A 209 -6.84 20.54 -0.53
CA LEU A 209 -7.31 19.30 -1.13
C LEU A 209 -6.25 18.20 -1.01
N LEU A 210 -6.70 16.94 -1.03
CA LEU A 210 -5.87 15.79 -1.38
C LEU A 210 -6.22 15.36 -2.80
N LEU A 211 -5.28 15.48 -3.73
CA LEU A 211 -5.39 14.92 -5.08
C LEU A 211 -4.66 13.56 -5.10
N ALA A 212 -5.41 12.46 -5.22
CA ALA A 212 -4.87 11.11 -5.09
C ALA A 212 -5.11 10.29 -6.35
N GLY A 213 -4.13 9.47 -6.76
CA GLY A 213 -4.31 8.62 -7.94
C GLY A 213 -3.08 7.82 -8.33
N THR A 214 -3.20 7.07 -9.43
CA THR A 214 -2.05 6.36 -10.00
C THR A 214 -1.16 7.30 -10.79
N ALA A 215 0.17 7.04 -10.80
CA ALA A 215 1.11 7.78 -11.66
C ALA A 215 0.64 7.80 -13.12
N PHE A 216 0.05 6.69 -13.60
CA PHE A 216 -0.55 6.61 -14.93
C PHE A 216 -1.72 7.60 -15.13
N ALA A 217 -2.65 7.71 -14.18
CA ALA A 217 -3.77 8.65 -14.28
C ALA A 217 -3.29 10.11 -14.22
N PHE A 218 -2.28 10.39 -13.41
CA PHE A 218 -1.65 11.72 -13.37
C PHE A 218 -1.00 12.10 -14.70
N VAL A 219 -0.30 11.19 -15.39
CA VAL A 219 0.27 11.51 -16.72
C VAL A 219 -0.83 11.86 -17.71
N HIS A 220 -1.93 11.11 -17.75
CA HIS A 220 -3.07 11.44 -18.61
C HIS A 220 -3.71 12.77 -18.26
N TRP A 221 -3.82 13.07 -16.97
CA TRP A 221 -4.35 14.34 -16.48
C TRP A 221 -3.46 15.52 -16.88
N LEU A 222 -2.14 15.40 -16.69
CA LEU A 222 -1.16 16.42 -17.09
C LEU A 222 -1.18 16.66 -18.62
N ASP A 223 -1.27 15.58 -19.41
CA ASP A 223 -1.33 15.68 -20.88
C ASP A 223 -2.64 16.39 -21.30
N TRP A 224 -3.77 16.09 -20.66
CA TRP A 224 -5.04 16.76 -20.93
C TRP A 224 -4.98 18.26 -20.57
N LEU A 225 -4.44 18.63 -19.41
CA LEU A 225 -4.30 20.02 -18.99
C LEU A 225 -3.45 20.81 -19.99
N LYS A 226 -2.34 20.23 -20.43
CA LYS A 226 -1.44 20.83 -21.42
C LYS A 226 -2.14 21.04 -22.76
N GLU A 227 -2.86 20.04 -23.26
CA GLU A 227 -3.58 20.11 -24.54
C GLU A 227 -4.66 21.21 -24.54
N HIS A 228 -5.34 21.40 -23.42
CA HIS A 228 -6.41 22.38 -23.28
C HIS A 228 -5.94 23.73 -22.73
N SER A 229 -4.64 23.91 -22.48
CA SER A 229 -4.06 25.10 -21.84
C SER A 229 -4.81 25.48 -20.56
N ALA A 230 -5.24 24.46 -19.78
CA ALA A 230 -6.00 24.64 -18.56
C ALA A 230 -5.08 24.71 -17.34
N GLY A 231 -5.33 25.65 -16.44
CA GLY A 231 -4.67 25.73 -15.14
C GLY A 231 -5.43 24.86 -14.11
N PHE A 232 -4.71 24.32 -13.14
CA PHE A 232 -5.26 23.55 -12.03
C PHE A 232 -4.42 23.72 -10.78
N ASP A 233 -4.24 24.98 -10.38
CA ASP A 233 -3.50 25.30 -9.15
C ASP A 233 -4.28 24.86 -7.92
N LEU A 234 -3.68 24.04 -7.09
CA LEU A 234 -4.29 23.59 -5.85
C LEU A 234 -4.19 24.67 -4.76
N PRO A 235 -5.20 24.84 -3.90
CA PRO A 235 -5.11 25.72 -2.75
C PRO A 235 -3.89 25.41 -1.87
N GLN A 236 -3.33 26.45 -1.22
CA GLN A 236 -2.20 26.28 -0.29
C GLN A 236 -2.50 25.22 0.78
N GLY A 237 -1.54 24.37 1.10
CA GLY A 237 -1.70 23.25 2.03
C GLY A 237 -2.32 21.99 1.40
N SER A 238 -2.62 22.01 0.10
CA SER A 238 -3.03 20.80 -0.63
C SER A 238 -1.89 19.80 -0.78
N LEU A 239 -2.25 18.51 -0.92
CA LEU A 239 -1.31 17.43 -1.14
C LEU A 239 -1.64 16.65 -2.39
N ILE A 240 -0.62 16.05 -2.98
CA ILE A 240 -0.75 15.05 -4.04
C ILE A 240 -0.26 13.71 -3.48
N MET A 241 -1.06 12.66 -3.60
CA MET A 241 -0.64 11.27 -3.36
C MET A 241 -0.62 10.51 -4.68
N GLU A 242 0.54 10.09 -5.10
CA GLU A 242 0.66 9.21 -6.27
C GLU A 242 1.05 7.80 -5.85
N THR A 243 0.55 6.80 -6.59
CA THR A 243 0.83 5.39 -6.33
C THR A 243 1.12 4.61 -7.59
N GLY A 244 1.90 3.56 -7.46
CA GLY A 244 2.24 2.63 -8.53
C GLY A 244 3.24 3.19 -9.53
N GLY A 245 3.42 2.47 -10.63
CA GLY A 245 4.32 2.83 -11.72
C GLY A 245 3.57 2.98 -13.05
N PHE A 246 4.27 3.39 -14.08
CA PHE A 246 3.70 3.66 -15.42
C PHE A 246 3.25 2.39 -16.17
N LYS A 247 3.65 1.19 -15.74
CA LYS A 247 3.21 -0.15 -16.20
C LYS A 247 3.05 -0.30 -17.73
N GLY A 248 3.81 0.46 -18.54
CA GLY A 248 3.75 0.39 -19.98
C GLY A 248 2.43 0.86 -20.62
N ARG A 249 1.58 1.58 -19.88
CA ARG A 249 0.28 2.10 -20.35
C ARG A 249 0.29 3.59 -20.69
N SER A 250 1.35 4.33 -20.31
CA SER A 250 1.57 5.72 -20.64
C SER A 250 3.05 5.94 -21.04
N ARG A 251 3.40 7.17 -21.45
CA ARG A 251 4.82 7.50 -21.53
C ARG A 251 5.44 7.36 -20.14
N VAL A 252 6.59 6.74 -20.09
CA VAL A 252 7.37 6.61 -18.86
C VAL A 252 8.09 7.95 -18.64
N LEU A 253 7.88 8.55 -17.49
CA LEU A 253 8.62 9.72 -17.03
C LEU A 253 9.56 9.26 -15.91
N GLU A 254 10.76 9.79 -15.90
CA GLU A 254 11.63 9.65 -14.71
C GLU A 254 10.99 10.39 -13.54
N ARG A 255 11.15 9.86 -12.34
CA ARG A 255 10.48 10.40 -11.13
C ARG A 255 10.72 11.90 -10.92
N PRO A 256 11.95 12.45 -11.10
CA PRO A 256 12.19 13.89 -10.97
C PRO A 256 11.39 14.73 -11.98
N GLU A 257 11.32 14.29 -13.24
CA GLU A 257 10.56 14.97 -14.29
C GLU A 257 9.05 14.92 -14.01
N PHE A 258 8.55 13.78 -13.55
CA PHE A 258 7.15 13.61 -13.18
C PHE A 258 6.76 14.53 -12.02
N TYR A 259 7.60 14.60 -10.96
CA TYR A 259 7.33 15.43 -9.80
C TYR A 259 7.46 16.93 -10.13
N ALA A 260 8.41 17.32 -10.99
CA ALA A 260 8.50 18.69 -11.50
C ALA A 260 7.21 19.08 -12.25
N SER A 261 6.72 18.18 -13.12
CA SER A 261 5.48 18.42 -13.86
C SER A 261 4.25 18.55 -12.92
N LEU A 262 4.16 17.71 -11.89
CA LEU A 262 3.08 17.83 -10.88
C LEU A 262 3.18 19.15 -10.10
N SER A 263 4.38 19.48 -9.63
CA SER A 263 4.65 20.70 -8.86
C SER A 263 4.31 21.95 -9.64
N GLU A 264 4.81 22.06 -10.87
CA GLU A 264 4.58 23.21 -11.74
C GLU A 264 3.11 23.37 -12.15
N THR A 265 2.44 22.26 -12.50
CA THR A 265 1.05 22.29 -12.97
C THR A 265 0.06 22.58 -11.84
N HIS A 266 0.36 22.13 -10.63
CA HIS A 266 -0.58 22.23 -9.50
C HIS A 266 -0.18 23.27 -8.46
N GLY A 267 0.94 23.98 -8.65
CA GLY A 267 1.39 25.01 -7.73
C GLY A 267 1.75 24.49 -6.33
N VAL A 268 2.12 23.21 -6.21
CA VAL A 268 2.49 22.58 -4.93
C VAL A 268 3.99 22.35 -4.82
N PRO A 269 4.59 22.50 -3.62
CA PRO A 269 6.02 22.18 -3.46
C PRO A 269 6.26 20.67 -3.52
N PHE A 270 7.50 20.25 -3.79
CA PHE A 270 7.86 18.85 -3.88
C PHE A 270 7.49 18.04 -2.62
N GLU A 271 7.59 18.65 -1.47
CA GLU A 271 7.25 18.07 -0.16
C GLU A 271 5.77 17.72 -0.03
N ALA A 272 4.92 18.39 -0.81
CA ALA A 272 3.49 18.12 -0.85
C ALA A 272 3.11 16.97 -1.80
N ILE A 273 4.07 16.34 -2.46
CA ILE A 273 3.88 15.17 -3.32
C ILE A 273 4.39 13.94 -2.58
N VAL A 274 3.52 13.01 -2.26
CA VAL A 274 3.80 11.79 -1.47
C VAL A 274 3.60 10.56 -2.36
N ASN A 275 4.59 9.68 -2.37
CA ASN A 275 4.43 8.37 -3.01
C ASN A 275 3.87 7.35 -2.02
N GLU A 276 2.83 6.65 -2.42
CA GLU A 276 2.31 5.46 -1.75
C GLU A 276 2.87 4.21 -2.44
N TYR A 277 3.46 3.32 -1.65
CA TYR A 277 3.84 1.99 -2.07
C TYR A 277 2.90 0.96 -1.46
N GLY A 278 2.21 0.25 -2.33
CA GLY A 278 1.30 -0.83 -1.98
C GLY A 278 1.09 -1.80 -3.13
N MET A 279 0.47 -2.91 -2.85
CA MET A 279 0.12 -3.92 -3.85
C MET A 279 -1.07 -4.75 -3.38
N THR A 280 -1.76 -5.40 -4.32
CA THR A 280 -2.92 -6.25 -4.04
C THR A 280 -2.63 -7.35 -3.00
N ALA A 281 -1.40 -7.84 -2.91
CA ALA A 281 -1.00 -8.90 -1.98
C ALA A 281 -0.75 -8.40 -0.54
N LEU A 282 -0.80 -7.10 -0.28
CA LEU A 282 -0.62 -6.48 1.04
C LEU A 282 -1.87 -5.69 1.42
N LEU A 283 -2.18 -5.63 2.72
CA LEU A 283 -3.27 -4.81 3.27
C LEU A 283 -2.75 -3.59 4.06
N SER A 284 -1.45 -3.34 4.02
CA SER A 284 -0.85 -2.13 4.55
C SER A 284 -0.18 -1.32 3.44
N GLN A 285 -0.24 0.00 3.56
CA GLN A 285 0.40 0.96 2.67
C GLN A 285 1.69 1.45 3.30
N VAL A 286 2.67 1.80 2.48
CA VAL A 286 3.92 2.39 2.93
C VAL A 286 4.14 3.70 2.16
N TYR A 287 4.31 4.79 2.88
CA TYR A 287 4.49 6.11 2.29
C TYR A 287 5.95 6.55 2.33
N ASP A 288 6.37 7.39 1.41
CA ASP A 288 7.75 7.91 1.38
C ASP A 288 8.02 9.02 2.40
N GLY A 289 7.30 8.96 3.49
CA GLY A 289 7.42 9.73 4.72
C GLY A 289 6.18 10.60 4.97
N PRO A 290 5.95 11.03 6.23
CA PRO A 290 4.99 12.09 6.51
C PRO A 290 5.50 13.39 5.88
N VAL A 291 4.58 14.25 5.41
CA VAL A 291 4.91 15.51 4.75
C VAL A 291 5.90 16.35 5.57
N ALA A 292 5.71 16.42 6.88
CA ALA A 292 6.63 17.16 7.76
C ALA A 292 8.05 16.57 7.82
N ALA A 293 8.20 15.24 7.64
CA ALA A 293 9.50 14.59 7.71
C ALA A 293 10.29 14.64 6.40
N VAL A 294 9.64 15.00 5.27
CA VAL A 294 10.32 15.14 3.97
C VAL A 294 10.57 16.59 3.58
N ALA A 295 10.13 17.53 4.38
CA ALA A 295 10.37 18.96 4.13
C ALA A 295 11.88 19.26 3.99
N GLY A 296 12.26 19.87 2.86
CA GLY A 296 13.66 20.17 2.53
C GLY A 296 14.53 18.96 2.15
N MET A 297 13.96 17.78 1.99
CA MET A 297 14.69 16.57 1.56
C MET A 297 14.63 16.43 0.04
N GLU A 298 15.79 16.21 -0.58
CA GLU A 298 15.89 15.86 -2.00
C GLU A 298 15.19 14.52 -2.28
N LEU A 299 14.69 14.32 -3.52
CA LEU A 299 13.95 13.10 -3.89
C LEU A 299 14.75 11.82 -3.64
N GLU A 300 16.07 11.86 -3.87
CA GLU A 300 16.98 10.75 -3.63
C GLU A 300 17.11 10.38 -2.14
N GLY A 301 16.83 11.32 -1.25
CA GLY A 301 16.84 11.10 0.20
C GLY A 301 15.57 10.46 0.74
N ARG A 302 14.47 10.48 -0.01
CA ARG A 302 13.19 9.93 0.43
C ARG A 302 13.22 8.42 0.61
N ARG A 303 12.51 7.94 1.58
CA ARG A 303 12.36 6.52 1.89
C ARG A 303 10.93 6.19 2.26
N HIS A 304 10.51 4.98 1.95
CA HIS A 304 9.25 4.42 2.41
C HIS A 304 9.39 3.95 3.85
N VAL A 305 8.55 4.47 4.72
CA VAL A 305 8.53 4.17 6.16
C VAL A 305 7.37 3.24 6.47
N PRO A 306 7.63 1.94 6.75
CA PRO A 306 6.57 1.00 7.09
C PRO A 306 5.84 1.41 8.38
N PRO A 307 4.51 1.19 8.46
CA PRO A 307 3.80 1.36 9.72
C PRO A 307 4.30 0.35 10.77
N PRO A 308 4.04 0.57 12.05
CA PRO A 308 4.58 -0.26 13.15
C PRO A 308 4.31 -1.76 13.01
N TRP A 309 3.22 -2.14 12.36
CA TRP A 309 2.80 -3.52 12.12
C TRP A 309 3.32 -4.15 10.82
N VAL A 310 4.23 -3.46 10.14
CA VAL A 310 4.92 -3.99 8.96
C VAL A 310 6.42 -4.00 9.19
N ARG A 311 7.09 -5.08 8.75
CA ARG A 311 8.55 -5.15 8.65
C ARG A 311 8.94 -5.50 7.23
N THR A 312 10.03 -4.92 6.76
CA THR A 312 10.56 -5.17 5.42
C THR A 312 11.99 -5.69 5.52
N ARG A 313 12.29 -6.74 4.75
CA ARG A 313 13.65 -7.23 4.52
C ARG A 313 14.00 -7.05 3.05
N VAL A 314 15.28 -6.89 2.78
CA VAL A 314 15.82 -6.90 1.41
C VAL A 314 16.64 -8.18 1.25
N LEU A 315 16.26 -8.99 0.26
CA LEU A 315 16.83 -10.32 0.05
C LEU A 315 17.57 -10.41 -1.28
N ASP A 316 18.73 -11.04 -1.30
CA ASP A 316 19.45 -11.36 -2.53
C ASP A 316 18.57 -12.26 -3.44
N PRO A 317 18.42 -11.92 -4.73
CA PRO A 317 17.50 -12.64 -5.63
C PRO A 317 17.92 -14.09 -5.93
N ASN A 318 19.18 -14.45 -5.70
CA ASN A 318 19.70 -15.79 -5.99
C ASN A 318 19.73 -16.68 -4.75
N THR A 319 20.21 -16.13 -3.63
CA THR A 319 20.40 -16.90 -2.38
C THR A 319 19.23 -16.79 -1.42
N LEU A 320 18.38 -15.75 -1.58
CA LEU A 320 17.27 -15.38 -0.68
C LEU A 320 17.70 -15.10 0.75
N SER A 321 18.99 -14.86 0.94
CA SER A 321 19.56 -14.37 2.20
C SER A 321 19.38 -12.87 2.30
N ALA A 322 19.30 -12.35 3.53
CA ALA A 322 19.25 -10.90 3.73
C ALA A 322 20.56 -10.26 3.21
N VAL A 323 20.42 -9.15 2.49
CA VAL A 323 21.55 -8.33 2.08
C VAL A 323 21.89 -7.28 3.15
N PRO A 324 23.13 -6.78 3.21
CA PRO A 324 23.48 -5.65 4.08
C PRO A 324 22.65 -4.40 3.76
N MET A 325 22.49 -3.51 4.75
CA MET A 325 21.89 -2.19 4.54
C MET A 325 22.65 -1.42 3.45
N GLY A 326 21.92 -0.80 2.54
CA GLY A 326 22.48 -0.09 1.39
C GLY A 326 22.67 -0.96 0.13
N GLU A 327 22.57 -2.27 0.25
CA GLU A 327 22.68 -3.19 -0.90
C GLU A 327 21.32 -3.46 -1.55
N PRO A 328 21.25 -3.55 -2.88
CA PRO A 328 20.00 -3.82 -3.57
C PRO A 328 19.58 -5.30 -3.48
N GLY A 329 18.29 -5.55 -3.40
CA GLY A 329 17.71 -6.89 -3.41
C GLY A 329 16.20 -6.84 -3.57
N LEU A 330 15.52 -7.99 -3.41
CA LEU A 330 14.08 -8.11 -3.47
C LEU A 330 13.44 -7.69 -2.14
N LEU A 331 12.36 -6.93 -2.21
CA LEU A 331 11.59 -6.53 -1.04
C LEU A 331 10.74 -7.72 -0.54
N CYS A 332 10.91 -8.07 0.73
CA CYS A 332 10.09 -9.06 1.42
C CYS A 332 9.39 -8.40 2.62
N HIS A 333 8.07 -8.35 2.57
CA HIS A 333 7.25 -7.69 3.59
C HIS A 333 6.62 -8.71 4.52
N TYR A 334 6.57 -8.37 5.81
CA TYR A 334 5.85 -9.06 6.86
C TYR A 334 4.75 -8.10 7.34
N ASP A 335 3.54 -8.30 6.84
CA ASP A 335 2.39 -7.43 7.04
C ASP A 335 1.37 -8.13 7.95
N LEU A 336 1.22 -7.65 9.18
CA LEU A 336 0.28 -8.24 10.15
C LEU A 336 -1.18 -8.01 9.78
N ALA A 337 -1.50 -7.03 8.94
CA ALA A 337 -2.85 -6.84 8.41
C ALA A 337 -3.28 -8.02 7.51
N ASN A 338 -2.31 -8.75 6.94
CA ASN A 338 -2.56 -9.98 6.16
C ASN A 338 -2.90 -11.20 7.03
N ALA A 339 -3.35 -11.04 8.27
CA ALA A 339 -3.65 -12.15 9.17
C ALA A 339 -4.64 -13.18 8.58
N GLY A 340 -5.59 -12.72 7.78
CA GLY A 340 -6.58 -13.57 7.08
C GLY A 340 -6.06 -14.25 5.80
N SER A 341 -4.81 -14.03 5.43
CA SER A 341 -4.16 -14.61 4.23
C SER A 341 -2.78 -15.18 4.61
N VAL A 342 -1.68 -14.62 4.07
CA VAL A 342 -0.30 -14.92 4.48
C VAL A 342 0.43 -13.61 4.73
N MET A 343 0.97 -13.44 5.94
CA MET A 343 1.58 -12.17 6.34
C MET A 343 2.94 -11.90 5.68
N ALA A 344 3.69 -12.93 5.32
CA ALA A 344 5.04 -12.80 4.78
C ALA A 344 5.03 -12.99 3.26
N VAL A 345 5.34 -11.93 2.51
CA VAL A 345 5.26 -11.90 1.05
C VAL A 345 6.58 -11.39 0.45
N LEU A 346 7.21 -12.21 -0.38
CA LEU A 346 8.34 -11.80 -1.21
C LEU A 346 7.82 -11.23 -2.52
N THR A 347 8.17 -9.99 -2.80
CA THR A 347 7.73 -9.28 -4.01
C THR A 347 8.69 -9.49 -5.19
N GLU A 348 8.30 -8.99 -6.36
CA GLU A 348 9.16 -8.86 -7.54
C GLU A 348 9.80 -7.46 -7.60
N ASP A 349 9.58 -6.61 -6.60
CA ASP A 349 10.11 -5.26 -6.56
C ASP A 349 11.50 -5.25 -5.91
N GLN A 350 12.43 -4.56 -6.56
CA GLN A 350 13.76 -4.30 -6.03
C GLN A 350 13.76 -3.07 -5.13
N GLY A 351 14.55 -3.14 -4.08
CA GLY A 351 14.74 -2.03 -3.18
C GLY A 351 16.04 -2.13 -2.42
N VAL A 352 16.28 -1.13 -1.62
CA VAL A 352 17.45 -0.99 -0.74
C VAL A 352 16.96 -0.70 0.67
N ALA A 353 17.41 -1.47 1.65
CA ALA A 353 17.16 -1.15 3.05
C ALA A 353 17.96 0.10 3.44
N VAL A 354 17.31 1.03 4.11
CA VAL A 354 17.91 2.23 4.67
C VAL A 354 17.48 2.37 6.13
N GLU A 355 18.06 3.31 6.86
CA GLU A 355 17.62 3.61 8.22
C GLU A 355 16.11 3.94 8.24
N ASP A 356 15.37 3.28 9.12
CA ASP A 356 13.93 3.41 9.33
C ASP A 356 13.03 3.08 8.12
N GLY A 357 13.54 2.35 7.10
CA GLY A 357 12.70 2.01 5.97
C GLY A 357 13.42 1.41 4.77
N PHE A 358 12.89 1.68 3.59
CA PHE A 358 13.48 1.21 2.34
C PHE A 358 13.24 2.20 1.19
N ARG A 359 14.04 2.10 0.15
CA ARG A 359 13.80 2.76 -1.14
C ARG A 359 13.45 1.75 -2.19
N VAL A 360 12.43 2.04 -2.99
CA VAL A 360 12.04 1.23 -4.14
C VAL A 360 12.89 1.63 -5.34
N LEU A 361 13.54 0.67 -5.99
CA LEU A 361 14.34 0.87 -7.19
C LEU A 361 13.58 0.54 -8.47
N GLY A 362 12.47 -0.19 -8.35
CA GLY A 362 11.62 -0.61 -9.46
C GLY A 362 11.34 -2.10 -9.44
N ARG A 363 10.82 -2.62 -10.53
CA ARG A 363 10.51 -4.05 -10.66
C ARG A 363 11.62 -4.78 -11.40
N VAL A 364 11.94 -6.00 -10.97
CA VAL A 364 12.85 -6.88 -11.71
C VAL A 364 12.34 -7.07 -13.13
N GLN A 365 13.20 -6.76 -14.11
CA GLN A 365 12.92 -7.01 -15.52
C GLN A 365 13.47 -8.37 -15.92
N GLY A 366 12.69 -9.17 -16.65
CA GLY A 366 13.12 -10.47 -17.17
C GLY A 366 12.41 -11.66 -16.52
N ALA A 367 13.09 -12.81 -16.46
CA ALA A 367 12.54 -14.03 -15.86
C ALA A 367 12.40 -13.88 -14.34
N GLU A 368 11.37 -14.52 -13.78
CA GLU A 368 11.18 -14.60 -12.34
C GLU A 368 12.47 -15.10 -11.65
N PRO A 369 12.93 -14.45 -10.56
CA PRO A 369 14.13 -14.90 -9.84
C PRO A 369 14.04 -16.37 -9.48
N ARG A 370 15.12 -17.13 -9.66
CA ARG A 370 15.17 -18.58 -9.46
C ARG A 370 14.64 -19.01 -8.09
N GLY A 371 14.90 -18.20 -7.07
CA GLY A 371 14.41 -18.45 -5.71
C GLY A 371 12.88 -18.38 -5.60
N CYS A 372 12.25 -17.43 -6.30
CA CYS A 372 10.79 -17.29 -6.32
C CYS A 372 10.16 -18.51 -7.05
N SER A 373 10.71 -18.94 -8.18
CA SER A 373 10.23 -20.11 -8.92
C SER A 373 10.32 -21.39 -8.10
N LEU A 374 11.43 -21.61 -7.38
CA LEU A 374 11.59 -22.75 -6.48
C LEU A 374 10.60 -22.72 -5.31
N ALA A 375 10.38 -21.54 -4.70
CA ALA A 375 9.40 -21.38 -3.63
C ALA A 375 7.98 -21.64 -4.12
N MET A 376 7.67 -21.26 -5.37
CA MET A 376 6.39 -21.56 -6.03
C MET A 376 6.19 -23.06 -6.24
N ASP A 377 7.20 -23.76 -6.76
CA ASP A 377 7.13 -25.21 -6.97
C ASP A 377 6.91 -25.95 -5.65
N ASP A 378 7.57 -25.49 -4.58
CA ASP A 378 7.37 -26.04 -3.24
C ASP A 378 5.96 -25.83 -2.70
N LEU A 379 5.38 -24.63 -2.92
CA LEU A 379 4.01 -24.32 -2.52
C LEU A 379 3.00 -25.18 -3.27
N LEU A 380 3.12 -25.28 -4.60
CA LEU A 380 2.21 -26.03 -5.45
C LEU A 380 2.29 -27.54 -5.22
N SER A 381 3.45 -28.08 -4.87
CA SER A 381 3.59 -29.49 -4.54
C SER A 381 2.85 -29.88 -3.26
N GLY A 382 2.72 -28.94 -2.30
CA GLY A 382 1.92 -29.14 -1.10
C GLY A 382 0.40 -29.14 -1.32
N VAL A 383 -0.07 -28.59 -2.43
CA VAL A 383 -1.50 -28.57 -2.80
C VAL A 383 -1.93 -29.86 -3.49
N ARG A 384 -0.99 -30.58 -4.11
CA ARG A 384 -1.25 -31.82 -4.88
C ARG A 384 -1.15 -33.10 -4.04
N SER A 385 -0.70 -33.01 -2.83
CA SER A 385 -0.60 -34.10 -1.85
C SER A 385 -1.78 -34.08 -0.87
#